data_c9ca4ca144fbdf66483dfa16b8c5123e
#
_entry.id   c9ca4ca144fbdf66483dfa16b8c5123e
#
_cell.length_a   1.000
_cell.length_b   1.000
_cell.length_c   1.000
_cell.angle_alpha   90.00
_cell.angle_beta   90.00
_cell.angle_gamma   90.00
#
_symmetry.space_group_name_H-M   'P 1'
#
loop_
_entity.id
_entity.type
_entity.pdbx_description
1 polymer ?
#
loop_
_entity_poly.entity_id
_entity_poly.type
_entity_poly.pdbx_seq_one_letter_code
_entity_poly.pdbx_strand_id
1 'polypeptide(L)'
;MFNKKPLADTTARRPSTGAQAKIYSRDNVARYSERARQRRRSHTIRHVALIVVLGVLLSATTAAGLWFATIMGKLGDSNVITDNLRRVLVDTDEAKDPFYVLLLGTDGRPGEDTYRADSIILARIDPTQKQATLISVPRDTKVEYKGETMKINACHTVGGAEAMVEAVNELCGVQISHYAEVSFDGMQALIDSVGGIDINATDDVDDPEHLDIKITAGQQHMDGATALTYARCRYTYADGDYTRMRHQRQVLGALANQILNNFDATKIFGLVNSLSDMLVTDMSVQDIVATVNAMRGMDAVSYTHLTLPTNS
;
A
#
# COMPACT_ATOMS: atom_id res chain seq x y z
N MET A 1 77.41 49.46 -36.63
CA MET A 1 76.64 49.20 -37.87
C MET A 1 75.16 49.01 -37.47
N PHE A 2 74.37 50.09 -37.63
CA PHE A 2 72.94 50.09 -37.31
C PHE A 2 72.16 49.90 -38.60
N ASN A 3 71.41 48.80 -38.68
CA ASN A 3 70.58 48.53 -39.84
C ASN A 3 69.13 48.98 -39.52
N LYS A 4 68.69 50.09 -40.12
CA LYS A 4 67.29 50.58 -40.03
C LYS A 4 66.42 49.81 -41.02
N LYS A 5 65.37 49.11 -40.51
CA LYS A 5 64.27 48.62 -41.34
C LYS A 5 63.35 49.82 -41.70
N PRO A 6 62.82 49.88 -42.92
CA PRO A 6 61.86 50.91 -43.31
C PRO A 6 60.47 50.64 -42.71
N LEU A 7 59.78 51.68 -42.29
CA LEU A 7 58.38 51.69 -41.87
C LEU A 7 57.49 51.30 -43.05
N ALA A 8 56.63 50.32 -42.85
CA ALA A 8 55.58 50.00 -43.78
C ALA A 8 54.45 51.05 -43.66
N ASP A 9 54.18 51.68 -44.81
CA ASP A 9 53.07 52.60 -44.98
C ASP A 9 51.73 51.91 -44.91
N THR A 10 51.01 52.12 -43.81
CA THR A 10 49.62 51.59 -43.62
C THR A 10 48.63 52.65 -44.05
N THR A 11 48.49 52.85 -45.34
CA THR A 11 47.33 53.56 -45.90
C THR A 11 46.07 52.64 -45.73
N ALA A 12 45.43 52.81 -44.59
CA ALA A 12 44.09 52.25 -44.40
C ALA A 12 43.17 52.91 -45.44
N ARG A 13 42.73 52.09 -46.44
CA ARG A 13 41.72 52.52 -47.38
C ARG A 13 40.39 52.71 -46.58
N ARG A 14 39.99 53.99 -46.48
CA ARG A 14 38.64 54.33 -46.02
C ARG A 14 37.62 53.63 -46.94
N PRO A 15 36.66 52.94 -46.43
CA PRO A 15 35.60 52.33 -47.24
C PRO A 15 34.85 53.47 -47.98
N SER A 16 34.59 53.26 -49.26
CA SER A 16 33.90 54.22 -50.12
C SER A 16 32.55 54.62 -49.52
N THR A 17 32.18 55.88 -49.60
CA THR A 17 30.95 56.48 -49.07
C THR A 17 29.68 55.69 -49.50
N GLY A 18 29.77 55.05 -50.66
CA GLY A 18 28.64 54.18 -51.17
C GLY A 18 28.42 52.85 -50.41
N ALA A 19 29.51 52.30 -49.83
CA ALA A 19 29.39 51.08 -49.05
C ALA A 19 28.76 51.32 -47.66
N GLN A 20 29.12 52.47 -47.04
CA GLN A 20 28.54 52.91 -45.77
C GLN A 20 27.04 53.29 -45.92
N ALA A 21 26.68 53.95 -47.01
CA ALA A 21 25.29 54.28 -47.30
C ALA A 21 24.35 53.03 -47.48
N LYS A 22 24.92 51.95 -48.04
CA LYS A 22 24.16 50.66 -48.14
C LYS A 22 23.93 49.99 -46.78
N ILE A 23 24.83 50.16 -45.81
CA ILE A 23 24.69 49.59 -44.47
C ILE A 23 23.56 50.30 -43.69
N TYR A 24 23.42 51.59 -43.86
CA TYR A 24 22.40 52.42 -43.18
C TYR A 24 21.19 52.75 -44.05
N SER A 25 20.89 51.97 -45.09
CA SER A 25 19.66 52.18 -45.86
C SER A 25 18.42 51.93 -44.97
N ARG A 26 17.37 52.73 -45.19
CA ARG A 26 16.10 52.60 -44.44
C ARG A 26 15.57 51.15 -44.42
N ASP A 27 15.71 50.41 -45.51
CA ASP A 27 15.28 49.04 -45.64
C ASP A 27 16.10 48.08 -44.77
N ASN A 28 17.42 48.29 -44.64
CA ASN A 28 18.25 47.47 -43.77
C ASN A 28 17.96 47.72 -42.28
N VAL A 29 17.76 48.97 -41.91
CA VAL A 29 17.38 49.32 -40.50
C VAL A 29 16.01 48.74 -40.18
N ALA A 30 15.06 48.78 -41.08
CA ALA A 30 13.73 48.16 -40.89
C ALA A 30 13.85 46.62 -40.66
N ARG A 31 14.59 45.94 -41.54
CA ARG A 31 14.83 44.49 -41.40
C ARG A 31 15.55 44.11 -40.11
N TYR A 32 16.51 44.88 -39.66
CA TYR A 32 17.20 44.64 -38.35
C TYR A 32 16.25 44.86 -37.17
N SER A 33 15.44 45.92 -37.23
CA SER A 33 14.45 46.18 -36.15
C SER A 33 13.36 45.09 -36.06
N GLU A 34 12.90 44.60 -37.18
CA GLU A 34 11.93 43.49 -37.21
C GLU A 34 12.55 42.20 -36.68
N ARG A 35 13.75 41.83 -37.09
CA ARG A 35 14.45 40.65 -36.54
C ARG A 35 14.71 40.77 -35.04
N ALA A 36 15.07 41.96 -34.56
CA ALA A 36 15.27 42.20 -33.12
C ALA A 36 13.94 42.08 -32.34
N ARG A 37 12.83 42.61 -32.90
CA ARG A 37 11.49 42.47 -32.32
C ARG A 37 11.04 40.99 -32.30
N GLN A 38 11.24 40.24 -33.38
CA GLN A 38 10.92 38.83 -33.46
C GLN A 38 11.71 37.99 -32.43
N ARG A 39 13.02 38.24 -32.30
CA ARG A 39 13.87 37.59 -31.30
C ARG A 39 13.41 37.89 -29.87
N ARG A 40 13.12 39.14 -29.53
CA ARG A 40 12.58 39.51 -28.21
C ARG A 40 11.26 38.87 -27.97
N ARG A 41 10.35 38.85 -28.93
CA ARG A 41 9.03 38.21 -28.83
C ARG A 41 9.14 36.67 -28.62
N SER A 42 10.05 36.01 -29.33
CA SER A 42 10.28 34.57 -29.15
C SER A 42 10.90 34.24 -27.78
N HIS A 43 11.82 35.08 -27.27
CA HIS A 43 12.34 34.90 -25.90
C HIS A 43 11.26 35.12 -24.86
N THR A 44 10.43 36.15 -24.96
CA THR A 44 9.34 36.40 -24.05
C THR A 44 8.34 35.24 -24.06
N ILE A 45 7.93 34.72 -25.22
CA ILE A 45 7.04 33.59 -25.36
C ILE A 45 7.63 32.32 -24.70
N ARG A 46 8.94 32.08 -24.92
CA ARG A 46 9.63 30.94 -24.29
C ARG A 46 9.66 31.05 -22.76
N HIS A 47 9.91 32.24 -22.21
CA HIS A 47 9.89 32.46 -20.76
C HIS A 47 8.50 32.31 -20.16
N VAL A 48 7.47 32.87 -20.84
CA VAL A 48 6.10 32.72 -20.42
C VAL A 48 5.68 31.23 -20.45
N ALA A 49 6.00 30.52 -21.53
CA ALA A 49 5.74 29.08 -21.62
C ALA A 49 6.45 28.28 -20.52
N LEU A 50 7.71 28.61 -20.22
CA LEU A 50 8.45 27.98 -19.12
C LEU A 50 7.81 28.25 -17.75
N ILE A 51 7.38 29.47 -17.48
CA ILE A 51 6.69 29.83 -16.22
C ILE A 51 5.36 29.10 -16.11
N VAL A 52 4.59 28.99 -17.19
CA VAL A 52 3.32 28.25 -17.21
C VAL A 52 3.58 26.75 -16.94
N VAL A 53 4.57 26.14 -17.59
CA VAL A 53 4.92 24.73 -17.36
C VAL A 53 5.38 24.51 -15.91
N LEU A 54 6.22 25.39 -15.38
CA LEU A 54 6.65 25.31 -13.98
C LEU A 54 5.47 25.51 -13.01
N GLY A 55 4.54 26.40 -13.31
CA GLY A 55 3.33 26.62 -12.52
C GLY A 55 2.41 25.39 -12.52
N VAL A 56 2.23 24.74 -13.67
CA VAL A 56 1.47 23.49 -13.78
C VAL A 56 2.16 22.36 -13.02
N LEU A 57 3.48 22.21 -13.16
CA LEU A 57 4.24 21.20 -12.41
C LEU A 57 4.16 21.44 -10.89
N LEU A 58 4.29 22.68 -10.45
CA LEU A 58 4.18 23.03 -9.03
C LEU A 58 2.77 22.76 -8.49
N SER A 59 1.73 23.13 -9.25
CA SER A 59 0.35 22.84 -8.85
C SER A 59 0.06 21.34 -8.82
N ALA A 60 0.59 20.56 -9.78
CA ALA A 60 0.45 19.11 -9.80
C ALA A 60 1.16 18.46 -8.61
N THR A 61 2.39 18.92 -8.26
CA THR A 61 3.13 18.38 -7.10
C THR A 61 2.46 18.75 -5.77
N THR A 62 1.93 19.97 -5.64
CA THR A 62 1.19 20.37 -4.42
C THR A 62 -0.12 19.61 -4.30
N ALA A 63 -0.87 19.43 -5.39
CA ALA A 63 -2.10 18.64 -5.39
C ALA A 63 -1.82 17.18 -5.04
N ALA A 64 -0.78 16.57 -5.62
CA ALA A 64 -0.34 15.22 -5.28
C ALA A 64 0.11 15.10 -3.82
N GLY A 65 0.84 16.08 -3.30
CA GLY A 65 1.26 16.11 -1.90
C GLY A 65 0.09 16.24 -0.92
N LEU A 66 -0.90 17.10 -1.20
CA LEU A 66 -2.11 17.23 -0.40
C LEU A 66 -2.95 15.96 -0.45
N TRP A 67 -3.13 15.39 -1.62
CA TRP A 67 -3.84 14.12 -1.81
C TRP A 67 -3.17 12.98 -1.06
N PHE A 68 -1.83 12.86 -1.15
CA PHE A 68 -1.04 11.90 -0.40
C PHE A 68 -1.17 12.09 1.13
N ALA A 69 -1.09 13.35 1.61
CA ALA A 69 -1.27 13.66 3.03
C ALA A 69 -2.69 13.29 3.54
N THR A 70 -3.72 13.47 2.70
CA THR A 70 -5.10 13.09 3.04
C THR A 70 -5.25 11.57 3.19
N ILE A 71 -4.61 10.78 2.31
CA ILE A 71 -4.62 9.31 2.41
C ILE A 71 -3.87 8.83 3.65
N MET A 72 -2.69 9.39 3.88
CA MET A 72 -1.90 9.07 5.09
C MET A 72 -2.68 9.40 6.38
N GLY A 73 -3.40 10.53 6.39
CA GLY A 73 -4.27 10.88 7.51
C GLY A 73 -5.41 9.88 7.73
N LYS A 74 -6.04 9.40 6.65
CA LYS A 74 -7.15 8.43 6.76
C LYS A 74 -6.72 7.06 7.31
N LEU A 75 -5.57 6.54 6.90
CA LEU A 75 -5.08 5.24 7.39
C LEU A 75 -4.63 5.28 8.85
N GLY A 76 -4.06 6.41 9.31
CA GLY A 76 -3.53 6.57 10.67
C GLY A 76 -4.48 7.23 11.67
N ASP A 77 -5.60 7.81 11.19
CA ASP A 77 -6.52 8.64 12.00
C ASP A 77 -7.76 7.85 12.45
N SER A 78 -7.67 6.53 12.53
CA SER A 78 -8.75 5.75 13.12
C SER A 78 -8.65 5.80 14.65
N ASN A 79 -9.78 5.86 15.33
CA ASN A 79 -9.86 5.74 16.79
C ASN A 79 -9.25 4.41 17.32
N VAL A 80 -8.92 3.49 16.43
CA VAL A 80 -8.34 2.19 16.73
C VAL A 80 -6.81 2.26 16.86
N ILE A 81 -6.13 3.06 16.00
CA ILE A 81 -4.66 3.21 16.05
C ILE A 81 -4.30 4.30 17.08
N THR A 82 -4.43 3.93 18.33
CA THR A 82 -4.15 4.81 19.47
C THR A 82 -2.64 4.88 19.77
N ASP A 83 -2.25 5.91 20.55
CA ASP A 83 -0.87 5.98 21.08
C ASP A 83 -0.53 4.80 21.97
N ASN A 84 -1.52 4.19 22.63
CA ASN A 84 -1.34 3.01 23.45
C ASN A 84 -1.02 1.78 22.58
N LEU A 85 -1.78 1.57 21.49
CA LEU A 85 -1.47 0.51 20.54
C LEU A 85 -0.04 0.65 20.01
N ARG A 86 0.36 1.87 19.61
CA ARG A 86 1.73 2.12 19.11
C ARG A 86 2.84 1.80 20.10
N ARG A 87 2.57 1.84 21.42
CA ARG A 87 3.56 1.49 22.46
C ARG A 87 3.75 -0.01 22.64
N VAL A 88 2.77 -0.82 22.29
CA VAL A 88 2.85 -2.29 22.40
C VAL A 88 3.34 -2.94 21.12
N LEU A 89 3.40 -2.19 20.00
CA LEU A 89 4.03 -2.60 18.75
C LEU A 89 5.53 -2.33 18.81
N VAL A 90 6.31 -3.14 18.09
CA VAL A 90 7.77 -2.97 17.97
C VAL A 90 8.17 -2.51 16.58
N ASP A 91 9.11 -1.57 16.51
CA ASP A 91 9.64 -1.07 15.24
C ASP A 91 10.41 -2.18 14.50
N THR A 92 10.29 -2.19 13.18
CA THR A 92 10.98 -3.14 12.30
C THR A 92 11.37 -2.48 10.97
N ASP A 93 12.29 -3.09 10.23
CA ASP A 93 12.57 -2.76 8.83
C ASP A 93 11.88 -3.80 7.95
N GLU A 94 10.69 -3.48 7.43
CA GLU A 94 9.79 -4.37 6.68
C GLU A 94 10.43 -4.92 5.40
N ALA A 95 11.51 -4.31 4.95
CA ALA A 95 12.25 -4.78 3.76
C ALA A 95 13.36 -5.78 4.11
N LYS A 96 13.80 -5.87 5.39
CA LYS A 96 15.01 -6.61 5.77
C LYS A 96 14.80 -7.58 6.92
N ASP A 97 13.99 -7.23 7.92
CA ASP A 97 13.88 -7.99 9.15
C ASP A 97 12.61 -8.85 9.15
N PRO A 98 12.65 -10.08 9.69
CA PRO A 98 11.44 -10.84 9.95
C PRO A 98 10.59 -10.15 11.02
N PHE A 99 9.28 -10.05 10.77
CA PHE A 99 8.36 -9.38 11.68
C PHE A 99 7.00 -10.10 11.77
N TYR A 100 6.21 -9.70 12.76
CA TYR A 100 4.87 -10.24 12.99
C TYR A 100 3.81 -9.18 12.75
N VAL A 101 2.75 -9.57 12.07
CA VAL A 101 1.54 -8.77 11.85
C VAL A 101 0.36 -9.50 12.48
N LEU A 102 -0.39 -8.81 13.33
CA LEU A 102 -1.68 -9.30 13.81
C LEU A 102 -2.78 -8.88 12.85
N LEU A 103 -3.40 -9.87 12.21
CA LEU A 103 -4.51 -9.67 11.28
C LEU A 103 -5.82 -10.05 11.98
N LEU A 104 -6.76 -9.10 12.06
CA LEU A 104 -8.10 -9.33 12.58
C LEU A 104 -9.15 -9.21 11.49
N GLY A 105 -10.09 -10.16 11.49
CA GLY A 105 -11.32 -10.09 10.71
C GLY A 105 -12.50 -9.86 11.65
N THR A 106 -13.30 -8.82 11.39
CA THR A 106 -14.38 -8.40 12.26
C THR A 106 -15.73 -8.38 11.54
N ASP A 107 -16.82 -8.53 12.27
CA ASP A 107 -18.19 -8.40 11.77
C ASP A 107 -18.72 -6.97 11.86
N GLY A 108 -18.00 -6.07 12.52
CA GLY A 108 -18.31 -4.66 12.67
C GLY A 108 -17.55 -3.77 11.69
N ARG A 109 -17.83 -2.47 11.76
CA ARG A 109 -17.06 -1.46 11.06
C ARG A 109 -15.96 -0.94 11.98
N PRO A 110 -14.74 -0.66 11.46
CA PRO A 110 -13.69 -0.06 12.24
C PRO A 110 -14.18 1.22 12.94
N GLY A 111 -13.97 1.30 14.28
CA GLY A 111 -14.43 2.43 15.09
C GLY A 111 -15.82 2.29 15.70
N GLU A 112 -16.53 1.18 15.51
CA GLU A 112 -17.75 0.85 16.27
C GLU A 112 -17.36 0.34 17.67
N ASP A 113 -18.08 0.79 18.71
CA ASP A 113 -17.71 0.54 20.13
C ASP A 113 -17.88 -0.91 20.59
N THR A 114 -18.54 -1.80 19.81
CA THR A 114 -18.91 -3.14 20.26
C THR A 114 -18.94 -4.17 19.14
N TYR A 115 -17.79 -4.53 18.59
CA TYR A 115 -17.69 -5.66 17.67
C TYR A 115 -16.62 -6.66 18.14
N ARG A 116 -16.64 -7.86 17.59
CA ARG A 116 -15.75 -8.96 17.97
C ARG A 116 -14.82 -9.31 16.84
N ALA A 117 -13.60 -9.70 17.21
CA ALA A 117 -12.69 -10.34 16.28
C ALA A 117 -13.11 -11.80 16.09
N ASP A 118 -13.67 -12.13 14.94
CA ASP A 118 -14.09 -13.48 14.59
C ASP A 118 -12.98 -14.29 13.89
N SER A 119 -12.01 -13.60 13.32
CA SER A 119 -10.79 -14.17 12.75
C SER A 119 -9.58 -13.50 13.41
N ILE A 120 -8.67 -14.29 13.97
CA ILE A 120 -7.44 -13.83 14.62
C ILE A 120 -6.30 -14.63 13.98
N ILE A 121 -5.45 -13.95 13.21
CA ILE A 121 -4.36 -14.56 12.48
C ILE A 121 -3.07 -13.81 12.78
N LEU A 122 -2.09 -14.52 13.31
CA LEU A 122 -0.72 -14.03 13.45
C LEU A 122 0.05 -14.39 12.18
N ALA A 123 0.47 -13.41 11.43
CA ALA A 123 1.31 -13.58 10.24
C ALA A 123 2.76 -13.28 10.57
N ARG A 124 3.67 -14.24 10.36
CA ARG A 124 5.10 -14.01 10.36
C ARG A 124 5.54 -13.76 8.92
N ILE A 125 6.11 -12.61 8.66
CA ILE A 125 6.66 -12.20 7.37
C ILE A 125 8.17 -12.24 7.45
N ASP A 126 8.84 -12.94 6.53
CA ASP A 126 10.30 -13.01 6.44
C ASP A 126 10.76 -12.56 5.05
N PRO A 127 11.10 -11.29 4.87
CA PRO A 127 11.50 -10.74 3.58
C PRO A 127 12.83 -11.29 3.09
N THR A 128 13.73 -11.72 3.99
CA THR A 128 15.03 -12.27 3.62
C THR A 128 14.92 -13.68 3.05
N GLN A 129 14.03 -14.48 3.59
CA GLN A 129 13.75 -15.84 3.12
C GLN A 129 12.60 -15.89 2.11
N LYS A 130 11.89 -14.77 1.91
CA LYS A 130 10.68 -14.68 1.10
C LYS A 130 9.64 -15.72 1.54
N GLN A 131 9.37 -15.76 2.82
CA GLN A 131 8.43 -16.70 3.43
C GLN A 131 7.39 -15.95 4.26
N ALA A 132 6.16 -16.42 4.17
CA ALA A 132 5.08 -15.97 5.04
C ALA A 132 4.46 -17.19 5.74
N THR A 133 4.27 -17.10 7.05
CA THR A 133 3.64 -18.14 7.86
C THR A 133 2.41 -17.57 8.52
N LEU A 134 1.25 -18.20 8.29
CA LEU A 134 -0.03 -17.81 8.88
C LEU A 134 -0.42 -18.77 10.00
N ILE A 135 -0.67 -18.24 11.19
CA ILE A 135 -1.03 -18.97 12.40
C ILE A 135 -2.41 -18.47 12.84
N SER A 136 -3.43 -19.30 12.79
CA SER A 136 -4.74 -18.94 13.33
C SER A 136 -4.77 -19.14 14.84
N VAL A 137 -5.29 -18.18 15.56
CA VAL A 137 -5.60 -18.26 16.98
C VAL A 137 -7.12 -18.47 17.12
N PRO A 138 -7.57 -19.60 17.70
CA PRO A 138 -9.00 -19.83 17.90
C PRO A 138 -9.60 -18.71 18.78
N ARG A 139 -10.70 -18.11 18.34
CA ARG A 139 -11.34 -16.99 19.03
C ARG A 139 -11.78 -17.29 20.47
N ASP A 140 -12.02 -18.57 20.78
CA ASP A 140 -12.43 -19.07 22.11
C ASP A 140 -11.22 -19.47 22.98
N THR A 141 -9.99 -19.21 22.54
CA THR A 141 -8.77 -19.47 23.32
C THR A 141 -8.84 -18.72 24.64
N LYS A 142 -8.59 -19.44 25.73
CA LYS A 142 -8.55 -18.88 27.08
C LYS A 142 -7.25 -18.09 27.27
N VAL A 143 -7.37 -16.84 27.65
CA VAL A 143 -6.23 -15.96 28.01
C VAL A 143 -6.48 -15.28 29.35
N GLU A 144 -5.42 -14.82 29.97
CA GLU A 144 -5.48 -13.93 31.12
C GLU A 144 -5.15 -12.51 30.66
N TYR A 145 -6.05 -11.57 30.91
CA TYR A 145 -5.84 -10.16 30.57
C TYR A 145 -6.18 -9.29 31.77
N LYS A 146 -5.21 -8.49 32.23
CA LYS A 146 -5.33 -7.61 33.42
C LYS A 146 -5.86 -8.31 34.69
N GLY A 147 -5.47 -9.58 34.88
CA GLY A 147 -5.85 -10.42 36.03
C GLY A 147 -7.21 -11.09 35.92
N GLU A 148 -7.87 -10.97 34.78
CA GLU A 148 -9.14 -11.64 34.49
C GLU A 148 -8.96 -12.71 33.39
N THR A 149 -9.55 -13.88 33.63
CA THR A 149 -9.57 -14.94 32.63
C THR A 149 -10.74 -14.75 31.67
N MET A 150 -10.45 -14.69 30.37
CA MET A 150 -11.47 -14.51 29.35
C MET A 150 -11.13 -15.25 28.04
N LYS A 151 -12.07 -15.26 27.09
CA LYS A 151 -11.79 -15.68 25.72
C LYS A 151 -11.02 -14.58 25.01
N ILE A 152 -10.05 -14.95 24.15
CA ILE A 152 -9.19 -13.97 23.48
C ILE A 152 -9.99 -12.98 22.63
N ASN A 153 -11.09 -13.37 21.98
CA ASN A 153 -11.94 -12.47 21.23
C ASN A 153 -12.63 -11.40 22.09
N ALA A 154 -12.79 -11.65 23.40
CA ALA A 154 -13.34 -10.68 24.33
C ALA A 154 -12.33 -9.56 24.67
N CYS A 155 -11.02 -9.80 24.52
CA CYS A 155 -9.99 -8.78 24.71
C CYS A 155 -10.24 -7.58 23.78
N HIS A 156 -10.70 -7.83 22.55
CA HIS A 156 -11.05 -6.76 21.61
C HIS A 156 -12.17 -5.85 22.15
N THR A 157 -13.21 -6.44 22.73
CA THR A 157 -14.35 -5.68 23.32
C THR A 157 -13.93 -4.90 24.57
N VAL A 158 -12.98 -5.44 25.35
CA VAL A 158 -12.56 -4.85 26.64
C VAL A 158 -11.51 -3.76 26.49
N GLY A 159 -10.56 -3.93 25.57
CA GLY A 159 -9.42 -3.03 25.42
C GLY A 159 -8.97 -2.80 23.98
N GLY A 160 -9.82 -3.14 22.98
CA GLY A 160 -9.57 -2.87 21.56
C GLY A 160 -8.33 -3.58 21.01
N ALA A 161 -7.73 -2.94 20.03
CA ALA A 161 -6.54 -3.44 19.34
C ALA A 161 -5.33 -3.64 20.27
N GLU A 162 -5.12 -2.73 21.24
CA GLU A 162 -4.05 -2.83 22.23
C GLU A 162 -4.15 -4.16 23.02
N ALA A 163 -5.33 -4.45 23.57
CA ALA A 163 -5.56 -5.68 24.34
C ALA A 163 -5.38 -6.95 23.50
N MET A 164 -5.75 -6.90 22.22
CA MET A 164 -5.54 -8.02 21.31
C MET A 164 -4.06 -8.27 21.04
N VAL A 165 -3.27 -7.22 20.81
CA VAL A 165 -1.81 -7.31 20.61
C VAL A 165 -1.14 -7.86 21.87
N GLU A 166 -1.46 -7.32 23.06
CA GLU A 166 -0.91 -7.80 24.33
C GLU A 166 -1.25 -9.27 24.57
N ALA A 167 -2.51 -9.66 24.39
CA ALA A 167 -2.94 -11.03 24.58
C ALA A 167 -2.29 -12.03 23.62
N VAL A 168 -2.10 -11.66 22.34
CA VAL A 168 -1.42 -12.53 21.36
C VAL A 168 0.10 -12.56 21.61
N ASN A 169 0.72 -11.44 21.98
CA ASN A 169 2.13 -11.40 22.37
C ASN A 169 2.42 -12.37 23.52
N GLU A 170 1.60 -12.34 24.57
CA GLU A 170 1.73 -13.22 25.73
C GLU A 170 1.47 -14.68 25.37
N LEU A 171 0.37 -14.94 24.64
CA LEU A 171 -0.02 -16.31 24.25
C LEU A 171 1.02 -16.98 23.36
N CYS A 172 1.56 -16.27 22.38
CA CYS A 172 2.47 -16.81 21.37
C CYS A 172 3.95 -16.63 21.72
N GLY A 173 4.29 -15.82 22.72
CA GLY A 173 5.68 -15.51 23.10
C GLY A 173 6.43 -14.73 22.03
N VAL A 174 5.76 -13.83 21.32
CA VAL A 174 6.29 -13.01 20.22
C VAL A 174 6.11 -11.53 20.52
N GLN A 175 6.74 -10.69 19.69
CA GLN A 175 6.49 -9.25 19.68
C GLN A 175 5.93 -8.86 18.31
N ILE A 176 4.69 -8.36 18.30
CA ILE A 176 3.99 -7.94 17.09
C ILE A 176 4.51 -6.56 16.69
N SER A 177 4.84 -6.42 15.40
CA SER A 177 5.32 -5.15 14.82
C SER A 177 4.18 -4.34 14.23
N HIS A 178 3.18 -5.00 13.65
CA HIS A 178 2.09 -4.33 12.96
C HIS A 178 0.73 -4.94 13.27
N TYR A 179 -0.27 -4.10 13.15
CA TYR A 179 -1.67 -4.44 13.32
C TYR A 179 -2.45 -4.13 12.04
N ALA A 180 -3.33 -5.03 11.64
CA ALA A 180 -4.27 -4.77 10.57
C ALA A 180 -5.64 -5.39 10.90
N GLU A 181 -6.69 -4.64 10.68
CA GLU A 181 -8.06 -5.06 10.90
C GLU A 181 -8.91 -4.75 9.67
N VAL A 182 -9.71 -5.70 9.26
CA VAL A 182 -10.60 -5.58 8.12
C VAL A 182 -11.97 -6.13 8.44
N SER A 183 -13.03 -5.41 8.06
CA SER A 183 -14.40 -5.92 8.13
C SER A 183 -14.65 -6.96 7.03
N PHE A 184 -15.71 -7.76 7.16
CA PHE A 184 -16.08 -8.72 6.11
C PHE A 184 -16.40 -8.03 4.79
N ASP A 185 -17.11 -6.91 4.83
CA ASP A 185 -17.38 -6.11 3.62
C ASP A 185 -16.09 -5.56 3.01
N GLY A 186 -15.14 -5.14 3.85
CA GLY A 186 -13.81 -4.71 3.43
C GLY A 186 -13.00 -5.82 2.78
N MET A 187 -13.05 -7.04 3.32
CA MET A 187 -12.36 -8.19 2.74
C MET A 187 -12.97 -8.55 1.37
N GLN A 188 -14.30 -8.55 1.25
CA GLN A 188 -14.98 -8.75 -0.02
C GLN A 188 -14.54 -7.70 -1.05
N ALA A 189 -14.61 -6.42 -0.69
CA ALA A 189 -14.21 -5.32 -1.57
C ALA A 189 -12.72 -5.40 -1.96
N LEU A 190 -11.85 -5.83 -1.04
CA LEU A 190 -10.42 -6.03 -1.30
C LEU A 190 -10.20 -7.11 -2.37
N ILE A 191 -10.86 -8.27 -2.22
CA ILE A 191 -10.76 -9.38 -3.19
C ILE A 191 -11.30 -8.96 -4.55
N ASP A 192 -12.44 -8.28 -4.61
CA ASP A 192 -13.02 -7.78 -5.87
C ASP A 192 -12.12 -6.74 -6.54
N SER A 193 -11.48 -5.87 -5.76
CA SER A 193 -10.56 -4.82 -6.27
C SER A 193 -9.29 -5.39 -6.90
N VAL A 194 -8.85 -6.58 -6.48
CA VAL A 194 -7.71 -7.27 -7.10
C VAL A 194 -8.13 -8.17 -8.27
N GLY A 195 -9.42 -8.20 -8.61
CA GLY A 195 -9.97 -9.00 -9.71
C GLY A 195 -10.29 -10.43 -9.32
N GLY A 196 -10.53 -10.72 -8.05
CA GLY A 196 -10.73 -12.05 -7.51
C GLY A 196 -9.42 -12.76 -7.14
N ILE A 197 -9.55 -13.98 -6.65
CA ILE A 197 -8.42 -14.82 -6.24
C ILE A 197 -8.51 -16.22 -6.84
N ASP A 198 -7.37 -16.78 -7.23
CA ASP A 198 -7.28 -18.18 -7.63
C ASP A 198 -6.91 -19.03 -6.42
N ILE A 199 -7.77 -19.99 -6.08
CA ILE A 199 -7.65 -20.82 -4.89
C ILE A 199 -7.89 -22.30 -5.22
N ASN A 200 -7.16 -23.17 -4.54
CA ASN A 200 -7.47 -24.60 -4.53
C ASN A 200 -8.27 -24.91 -3.28
N ALA A 201 -9.60 -24.84 -3.39
CA ALA A 201 -10.50 -25.14 -2.28
C ALA A 201 -10.33 -26.58 -1.82
N THR A 202 -10.07 -26.80 -0.54
CA THR A 202 -9.85 -28.16 0.00
C THR A 202 -11.13 -28.90 0.28
N ASP A 203 -12.23 -28.17 0.43
CA ASP A 203 -13.49 -28.74 0.91
C ASP A 203 -14.67 -28.20 0.09
N ASP A 204 -15.70 -29.04 -0.07
CA ASP A 204 -16.99 -28.61 -0.61
C ASP A 204 -17.72 -27.76 0.44
N VAL A 205 -18.36 -26.68 -0.01
CA VAL A 205 -19.31 -25.89 0.79
C VAL A 205 -20.69 -26.04 0.18
N ASP A 206 -21.59 -26.70 0.88
CA ASP A 206 -22.97 -26.91 0.47
C ASP A 206 -23.85 -26.76 1.71
N ASP A 207 -24.28 -25.56 2.01
CA ASP A 207 -25.10 -25.22 3.18
C ASP A 207 -26.27 -24.32 2.74
N PRO A 208 -27.30 -24.90 2.10
CA PRO A 208 -28.42 -24.13 1.55
C PRO A 208 -29.31 -23.50 2.64
N GLU A 209 -29.11 -23.85 3.91
CA GLU A 209 -29.87 -23.25 5.03
C GLU A 209 -29.24 -21.88 5.46
N HIS A 210 -27.93 -21.70 5.23
CA HIS A 210 -27.21 -20.51 5.72
C HIS A 210 -26.47 -19.75 4.62
N LEU A 211 -26.30 -20.35 3.43
CA LEU A 211 -25.48 -19.82 2.35
C LEU A 211 -26.19 -19.93 0.99
N ASP A 212 -26.14 -18.87 0.23
CA ASP A 212 -26.72 -18.82 -1.13
C ASP A 212 -25.78 -19.38 -2.22
N ILE A 213 -24.54 -19.69 -1.86
CA ILE A 213 -23.46 -20.07 -2.80
C ILE A 213 -22.98 -21.48 -2.46
N LYS A 214 -22.94 -22.35 -3.47
CA LYS A 214 -22.30 -23.67 -3.39
C LYS A 214 -20.91 -23.62 -3.97
N ILE A 215 -19.91 -24.15 -3.24
CA ILE A 215 -18.51 -24.22 -3.65
C ILE A 215 -18.09 -25.68 -3.71
N THR A 216 -17.46 -26.10 -4.81
CA THR A 216 -16.92 -27.45 -4.96
C THR A 216 -15.41 -27.42 -4.71
N ALA A 217 -14.88 -28.44 -4.02
CA ALA A 217 -13.43 -28.57 -3.84
C ALA A 217 -12.66 -28.60 -5.17
N GLY A 218 -11.47 -28.06 -5.16
CA GLY A 218 -10.58 -28.00 -6.33
C GLY A 218 -10.17 -26.59 -6.71
N GLN A 219 -9.44 -26.50 -7.83
CA GLN A 219 -8.93 -25.24 -8.35
C GLN A 219 -10.06 -24.41 -8.94
N GLN A 220 -10.19 -23.17 -8.49
CA GLN A 220 -11.22 -22.24 -8.98
C GLN A 220 -10.85 -20.79 -8.75
N HIS A 221 -11.49 -19.93 -9.52
CA HIS A 221 -11.44 -18.48 -9.33
C HIS A 221 -12.63 -18.05 -8.47
N MET A 222 -12.39 -17.29 -7.40
CA MET A 222 -13.42 -16.75 -6.52
C MET A 222 -13.42 -15.24 -6.55
N ASP A 223 -14.60 -14.65 -6.71
CA ASP A 223 -14.85 -13.25 -6.40
C ASP A 223 -14.92 -13.04 -4.87
N GLY A 224 -15.09 -11.78 -4.44
CA GLY A 224 -15.12 -11.44 -3.01
C GLY A 224 -16.25 -12.12 -2.26
N ALA A 225 -17.46 -12.22 -2.87
CA ALA A 225 -18.63 -12.85 -2.24
C ALA A 225 -18.41 -14.36 -2.03
N THR A 226 -17.90 -15.04 -3.04
CA THR A 226 -17.62 -16.48 -3.00
C THR A 226 -16.49 -16.79 -2.01
N ALA A 227 -15.39 -16.00 -2.04
CA ALA A 227 -14.29 -16.18 -1.12
C ALA A 227 -14.67 -15.91 0.34
N LEU A 228 -15.51 -14.90 0.58
CA LEU A 228 -16.03 -14.60 1.92
C LEU A 228 -16.95 -15.73 2.42
N THR A 229 -17.81 -16.26 1.56
CA THR A 229 -18.67 -17.42 1.87
C THR A 229 -17.81 -18.62 2.26
N TYR A 230 -16.76 -18.93 1.49
CA TYR A 230 -15.80 -19.98 1.79
C TYR A 230 -15.10 -19.78 3.14
N ALA A 231 -14.62 -18.57 3.42
CA ALA A 231 -13.92 -18.22 4.66
C ALA A 231 -14.82 -18.22 5.91
N ARG A 232 -16.14 -18.13 5.75
CA ARG A 232 -17.12 -18.08 6.87
C ARG A 232 -17.83 -19.39 7.13
N CYS A 233 -17.81 -20.34 6.20
CA CYS A 233 -18.51 -21.61 6.34
C CYS A 233 -17.95 -22.43 7.51
N ARG A 234 -18.85 -22.94 8.36
CA ARG A 234 -18.53 -23.79 9.52
C ARG A 234 -19.51 -24.89 9.81
N TYR A 235 -20.76 -24.75 9.35
CA TYR A 235 -21.87 -25.65 9.78
C TYR A 235 -21.83 -27.01 9.10
N THR A 236 -21.23 -27.14 7.96
CA THR A 236 -21.13 -28.38 7.17
C THR A 236 -20.02 -29.33 7.65
N TYR A 237 -19.20 -28.92 8.63
CA TYR A 237 -18.02 -29.70 9.06
C TYR A 237 -18.11 -30.11 10.53
N ALA A 238 -17.67 -31.35 10.83
CA ALA A 238 -17.64 -31.87 12.19
C ALA A 238 -16.68 -31.06 13.12
N ASP A 239 -15.61 -30.50 12.56
CA ASP A 239 -14.61 -29.67 13.24
C ASP A 239 -14.78 -28.17 12.93
N GLY A 240 -15.95 -27.75 12.55
CA GLY A 240 -16.40 -26.49 11.99
C GLY A 240 -15.49 -25.26 12.14
N ASP A 241 -15.01 -24.96 13.35
CA ASP A 241 -14.15 -23.79 13.59
C ASP A 241 -12.73 -23.96 13.04
N TYR A 242 -12.16 -25.18 13.09
CA TYR A 242 -10.83 -25.45 12.53
C TYR A 242 -10.83 -25.42 11.00
N THR A 243 -11.87 -25.97 10.38
CA THR A 243 -12.06 -25.90 8.93
C THR A 243 -12.24 -24.46 8.50
N ARG A 244 -13.04 -23.66 9.19
CA ARG A 244 -13.17 -22.22 8.92
C ARG A 244 -11.81 -21.49 8.98
N MET A 245 -11.02 -21.72 10.02
CA MET A 245 -9.68 -21.13 10.14
C MET A 245 -8.73 -21.57 9.02
N ARG A 246 -8.84 -22.81 8.53
CA ARG A 246 -8.11 -23.29 7.35
C ARG A 246 -8.52 -22.53 6.10
N HIS A 247 -9.81 -22.36 5.83
CA HIS A 247 -10.34 -21.61 4.71
C HIS A 247 -9.89 -20.13 4.74
N GLN A 248 -9.93 -19.50 5.90
CA GLN A 248 -9.46 -18.13 6.08
C GLN A 248 -7.98 -17.96 5.67
N ARG A 249 -7.11 -18.89 6.10
CA ARG A 249 -5.71 -18.86 5.69
C ARG A 249 -5.51 -19.12 4.19
N GLN A 250 -6.30 -20.01 3.59
CA GLN A 250 -6.27 -20.27 2.15
C GLN A 250 -6.65 -19.01 1.36
N VAL A 251 -7.73 -18.34 1.76
CA VAL A 251 -8.19 -17.08 1.14
C VAL A 251 -7.10 -15.99 1.27
N LEU A 252 -6.53 -15.81 2.46
CA LEU A 252 -5.46 -14.83 2.67
C LEU A 252 -4.20 -15.16 1.87
N GLY A 253 -3.82 -16.44 1.79
CA GLY A 253 -2.68 -16.87 0.99
C GLY A 253 -2.89 -16.66 -0.51
N ALA A 254 -4.08 -16.97 -1.02
CA ALA A 254 -4.44 -16.71 -2.41
C ALA A 254 -4.46 -15.20 -2.73
N LEU A 255 -5.01 -14.40 -1.81
CA LEU A 255 -5.00 -12.94 -1.93
C LEU A 255 -3.58 -12.36 -1.93
N ALA A 256 -2.72 -12.83 -1.02
CA ALA A 256 -1.31 -12.44 -0.99
C ALA A 256 -0.61 -12.78 -2.31
N ASN A 257 -0.80 -13.98 -2.83
CA ASN A 257 -0.24 -14.39 -4.12
C ASN A 257 -0.74 -13.52 -5.27
N GLN A 258 -2.04 -13.19 -5.29
CA GLN A 258 -2.63 -12.31 -6.30
C GLN A 258 -1.98 -10.91 -6.27
N ILE A 259 -1.81 -10.34 -5.08
CA ILE A 259 -1.18 -9.02 -4.91
C ILE A 259 0.31 -9.08 -5.29
N LEU A 260 1.07 -10.05 -4.79
CA LEU A 260 2.51 -10.15 -5.02
C LEU A 260 2.87 -10.34 -6.50
N ASN A 261 2.03 -11.06 -7.26
CA ASN A 261 2.29 -11.39 -8.65
C ASN A 261 1.76 -10.33 -9.64
N ASN A 262 0.69 -9.62 -9.31
CA ASN A 262 -0.05 -8.81 -10.28
C ASN A 262 -0.08 -7.31 -9.97
N PHE A 263 0.42 -6.88 -8.79
CA PHE A 263 0.35 -5.49 -8.36
C PHE A 263 1.73 -4.85 -8.27
N ASP A 264 1.87 -3.66 -8.86
CA ASP A 264 2.99 -2.74 -8.66
C ASP A 264 2.67 -1.70 -7.58
N ALA A 265 3.64 -0.86 -7.22
CA ALA A 265 3.48 0.17 -6.20
C ALA A 265 2.30 1.12 -6.47
N THR A 266 2.03 1.47 -7.73
CA THR A 266 0.94 2.38 -8.12
C THR A 266 -0.41 1.73 -7.88
N LYS A 267 -0.57 0.46 -8.25
CA LYS A 267 -1.80 -0.31 -8.02
C LYS A 267 -2.05 -0.55 -6.55
N ILE A 268 -0.99 -0.87 -5.76
CA ILE A 268 -1.09 -1.02 -4.30
C ILE A 268 -1.56 0.28 -3.66
N PHE A 269 -0.98 1.41 -4.08
CA PHE A 269 -1.40 2.71 -3.58
C PHE A 269 -2.88 3.00 -3.88
N GLY A 270 -3.34 2.71 -5.10
CA GLY A 270 -4.74 2.83 -5.49
C GLY A 270 -5.66 1.93 -4.67
N LEU A 271 -5.25 0.68 -4.43
CA LEU A 271 -5.97 -0.32 -3.65
C LEU A 271 -6.15 0.15 -2.19
N VAL A 272 -5.07 0.52 -1.53
CA VAL A 272 -5.09 1.01 -0.14
C VAL A 272 -5.98 2.26 -0.01
N ASN A 273 -5.89 3.18 -0.97
CA ASN A 273 -6.74 4.37 -0.97
C ASN A 273 -8.24 4.03 -1.11
N SER A 274 -8.60 3.10 -1.99
CA SER A 274 -10.00 2.71 -2.19
C SER A 274 -10.61 1.96 -1.00
N LEU A 275 -9.78 1.37 -0.15
CA LEU A 275 -10.19 0.57 1.01
C LEU A 275 -9.93 1.26 2.36
N SER A 276 -9.47 2.50 2.35
CA SER A 276 -9.06 3.24 3.56
C SER A 276 -10.15 3.36 4.64
N ASP A 277 -11.42 3.28 4.25
CA ASP A 277 -12.55 3.35 5.19
C ASP A 277 -12.97 1.95 5.73
N MET A 278 -12.37 0.86 5.22
CA MET A 278 -12.70 -0.54 5.54
C MET A 278 -11.51 -1.32 6.11
N LEU A 279 -10.31 -0.76 6.02
CA LEU A 279 -9.05 -1.31 6.50
C LEU A 279 -8.44 -0.36 7.53
N VAL A 280 -8.18 -0.87 8.72
CA VAL A 280 -7.45 -0.16 9.77
C VAL A 280 -6.09 -0.80 9.92
N THR A 281 -5.01 -0.01 9.85
CA THR A 281 -3.64 -0.49 10.05
C THR A 281 -2.72 0.64 10.53
N ASP A 282 -1.72 0.29 11.31
CA ASP A 282 -0.62 1.19 11.69
C ASP A 282 0.42 1.33 10.57
N MET A 283 0.46 0.39 9.62
CA MET A 283 1.41 0.42 8.50
C MET A 283 1.12 1.61 7.58
N SER A 284 2.16 2.34 7.25
CA SER A 284 2.07 3.33 6.18
C SER A 284 1.95 2.66 4.80
N VAL A 285 1.48 3.38 3.79
CA VAL A 285 1.45 2.85 2.42
C VAL A 285 2.86 2.51 1.93
N GLN A 286 3.89 3.24 2.40
CA GLN A 286 5.29 2.97 2.09
C GLN A 286 5.73 1.62 2.67
N ASP A 287 5.36 1.29 3.90
CA ASP A 287 5.70 0.02 4.56
C ASP A 287 5.01 -1.14 3.85
N ILE A 288 3.73 -0.97 3.49
CA ILE A 288 2.99 -1.96 2.67
C ILE A 288 3.68 -2.19 1.32
N VAL A 289 4.05 -1.12 0.61
CA VAL A 289 4.76 -1.22 -0.68
C VAL A 289 6.15 -1.84 -0.50
N ALA A 290 6.89 -1.49 0.57
CA ALA A 290 8.20 -2.07 0.88
C ALA A 290 8.08 -3.57 1.14
N THR A 291 7.12 -3.99 1.97
CA THR A 291 6.82 -5.40 2.26
C THR A 291 6.47 -6.17 0.98
N VAL A 292 5.54 -5.67 0.16
CA VAL A 292 5.15 -6.31 -1.10
C VAL A 292 6.35 -6.45 -2.04
N ASN A 293 7.17 -5.42 -2.18
CA ASN A 293 8.35 -5.47 -3.04
C ASN A 293 9.40 -6.48 -2.52
N ALA A 294 9.64 -6.52 -1.20
CA ALA A 294 10.56 -7.47 -0.59
C ALA A 294 10.10 -8.92 -0.74
N MET A 295 8.78 -9.15 -0.64
CA MET A 295 8.18 -10.48 -0.73
C MET A 295 7.94 -10.96 -2.18
N ARG A 296 8.20 -10.16 -3.20
CA ARG A 296 8.04 -10.58 -4.61
C ARG A 296 8.84 -11.82 -4.94
N GLY A 297 8.18 -12.77 -5.61
CA GLY A 297 8.74 -14.07 -5.94
C GLY A 297 8.76 -15.05 -4.75
N MET A 298 7.95 -14.82 -3.75
CA MET A 298 7.59 -15.82 -2.73
C MET A 298 6.84 -16.97 -3.41
N ASP A 299 7.35 -18.21 -3.25
CA ASP A 299 6.80 -19.37 -3.96
C ASP A 299 5.49 -19.90 -3.37
N ALA A 300 5.29 -19.77 -2.06
CA ALA A 300 4.07 -20.17 -1.39
C ALA A 300 3.98 -19.60 0.04
N VAL A 301 2.75 -19.30 0.47
CA VAL A 301 2.46 -19.04 1.88
C VAL A 301 2.49 -20.37 2.63
N SER A 302 3.35 -20.49 3.62
CA SER A 302 3.39 -21.65 4.51
C SER A 302 2.28 -21.54 5.56
N TYR A 303 1.41 -22.53 5.61
CA TYR A 303 0.34 -22.57 6.61
C TYR A 303 0.75 -23.50 7.75
N THR A 304 1.02 -22.94 8.92
CA THR A 304 1.30 -23.72 10.12
C THR A 304 0.03 -23.80 10.98
N HIS A 305 -0.40 -25.02 11.29
CA HIS A 305 -1.42 -25.25 12.31
C HIS A 305 -0.76 -25.25 13.69
N LEU A 306 -0.92 -24.18 14.43
CA LEU A 306 -0.80 -24.26 15.88
C LEU A 306 -2.18 -24.62 16.43
N THR A 307 -2.36 -25.87 16.83
CA THR A 307 -3.44 -26.25 17.73
C THR A 307 -3.05 -25.81 19.12
N LEU A 308 -3.44 -24.61 19.51
CA LEU A 308 -3.39 -24.21 20.90
C LEU A 308 -4.45 -25.02 21.66
N PRO A 309 -4.16 -25.54 22.87
CA PRO A 309 -5.13 -26.29 23.64
C PRO A 309 -6.33 -25.40 23.93
N THR A 310 -7.45 -25.66 23.25
CA THR A 310 -8.75 -25.13 23.63
C THR A 310 -9.22 -25.95 24.81
N ASN A 311 -9.23 -25.38 25.99
CA ASN A 311 -9.88 -26.00 27.13
C ASN A 311 -11.39 -25.94 26.88
N SER A 312 -11.94 -27.09 26.51
CA SER A 312 -13.37 -27.40 26.59
C SER A 312 -13.85 -27.35 28.03
#